data_0fa72481bb8cb5b930832325413f2053
#
_entry.id   0fa72481bb8cb5b930832325413f2053
#
_cell.length_a   1.000
_cell.length_b   1.000
_cell.length_c   1.000
_cell.angle_alpha   90.00
_cell.angle_beta   90.00
_cell.angle_gamma   90.00
#
_symmetry.space_group_name_H-M   'P 1'
#
loop_
_entity.id
_entity.type
_entity.pdbx_description
1 polymer ?
#
loop_
_entity_poly.entity_id
_entity_poly.type
_entity_poly.pdbx_seq_one_letter_code
_entity_poly.pdbx_strand_id
1 'polypeptide(L)'
;MSTPTATTEPPTTAPATGPAARPLRVAELAAAVGVAPDTIRYYERAGLLPAPARTSSGYRAYGPEAVDRLRFIQGAQRLGLRLKDIADLLTIRDTGECPCEPAEQLLKRRLAELDAEMARLAALRREMVTMIDALPSAACPPPTPGTWCPPDNRKGGDLS
;
A
#
# COMPACT_ATOMS: atom_id res chain seq x y z
N MET A 1 23.27 53.95 -31.05
CA MET A 1 23.66 53.19 -29.85
C MET A 1 22.66 52.06 -29.69
N SER A 2 23.01 50.89 -30.24
CA SER A 2 22.14 49.72 -30.31
C SER A 2 22.60 48.70 -29.27
N THR A 3 21.72 48.29 -28.36
CA THR A 3 21.97 47.24 -27.35
C THR A 3 21.62 45.89 -27.94
N PRO A 4 22.46 44.86 -27.82
CA PRO A 4 22.10 43.52 -28.24
C PRO A 4 21.29 42.78 -27.15
N THR A 5 20.16 42.23 -27.58
CA THR A 5 19.29 41.35 -26.81
C THR A 5 19.96 39.96 -26.68
N ALA A 6 20.33 39.56 -25.47
CA ALA A 6 20.83 38.24 -25.20
C ALA A 6 19.64 37.25 -25.08
N THR A 7 19.55 36.35 -26.05
CA THR A 7 18.64 35.19 -26.01
C THR A 7 19.27 34.10 -25.11
N THR A 8 18.72 33.94 -23.92
CA THR A 8 19.09 32.83 -23.03
C THR A 8 18.31 31.58 -23.45
N GLU A 9 18.98 30.65 -24.12
CA GLU A 9 18.48 29.29 -24.31
C GLU A 9 18.42 28.55 -22.97
N PRO A 10 17.32 27.81 -22.66
CA PRO A 10 17.29 26.95 -21.49
C PRO A 10 18.21 25.74 -21.71
N PRO A 11 18.91 25.23 -20.67
CA PRO A 11 19.77 24.07 -20.81
C PRO A 11 18.92 22.83 -21.08
N THR A 12 19.08 22.24 -22.25
CA THR A 12 18.60 20.91 -22.59
C THR A 12 19.32 19.90 -21.70
N THR A 13 18.69 19.51 -20.58
CA THR A 13 19.16 18.39 -19.77
C THR A 13 18.86 17.11 -20.52
N ALA A 14 19.84 16.63 -21.27
CA ALA A 14 19.84 15.27 -21.81
C ALA A 14 19.76 14.26 -20.65
N PRO A 15 18.93 13.19 -20.72
CA PRO A 15 18.96 12.15 -19.72
C PRO A 15 20.33 11.50 -19.72
N ALA A 16 20.99 11.48 -18.55
CA ALA A 16 22.26 10.82 -18.35
C ALA A 16 22.10 9.33 -18.66
N THR A 17 22.52 8.93 -19.83
CA THR A 17 22.66 7.51 -20.22
C THR A 17 23.83 6.93 -19.40
N GLY A 18 23.51 6.45 -18.20
CA GLY A 18 24.42 5.59 -17.45
C GLY A 18 24.72 4.31 -18.25
N PRO A 19 25.81 3.57 -17.94
CA PRO A 19 26.16 2.36 -18.66
C PRO A 19 24.94 1.43 -18.69
N ALA A 20 24.58 0.96 -19.90
CA ALA A 20 23.41 0.12 -20.12
C ALA A 20 23.49 -1.12 -19.22
N ALA A 21 22.77 -1.09 -18.11
CA ALA A 21 22.71 -2.21 -17.19
C ALA A 21 22.13 -3.43 -17.95
N ARG A 22 22.78 -4.57 -17.79
CA ARG A 22 22.31 -5.82 -18.41
C ARG A 22 20.84 -6.06 -18.02
N PRO A 23 19.97 -6.36 -19.01
CA PRO A 23 18.57 -6.64 -18.69
C PRO A 23 18.45 -7.86 -17.77
N LEU A 24 17.60 -7.76 -16.76
CA LEU A 24 17.37 -8.78 -15.76
C LEU A 24 16.37 -9.84 -16.27
N ARG A 25 16.58 -11.09 -15.88
CA ARG A 25 15.58 -12.13 -15.99
C ARG A 25 14.54 -12.02 -14.86
N VAL A 26 13.38 -12.64 -15.02
CA VAL A 26 12.30 -12.58 -14.01
C VAL A 26 12.78 -12.98 -12.61
N ALA A 27 13.62 -14.01 -12.49
CA ALA A 27 14.16 -14.45 -11.19
C ALA A 27 15.12 -13.42 -10.58
N GLU A 28 15.97 -12.78 -11.41
CA GLU A 28 16.90 -11.74 -10.98
C GLU A 28 16.13 -10.48 -10.54
N LEU A 29 15.10 -10.08 -11.31
CA LEU A 29 14.23 -8.96 -10.95
C LEU A 29 13.48 -9.24 -9.64
N ALA A 30 12.92 -10.44 -9.49
CA ALA A 30 12.21 -10.86 -8.28
C ALA A 30 13.13 -10.81 -7.05
N ALA A 31 14.37 -11.33 -7.18
CA ALA A 31 15.38 -11.27 -6.13
C ALA A 31 15.78 -9.82 -5.78
N ALA A 32 15.94 -8.94 -6.78
CA ALA A 32 16.33 -7.53 -6.58
C ALA A 32 15.30 -6.72 -5.78
N VAL A 33 14.02 -7.12 -5.81
CA VAL A 33 12.93 -6.45 -5.08
C VAL A 33 12.32 -7.29 -3.95
N GLY A 34 12.84 -8.50 -3.72
CA GLY A 34 12.41 -9.35 -2.61
C GLY A 34 11.01 -9.94 -2.75
N VAL A 35 10.59 -10.31 -3.98
CA VAL A 35 9.28 -10.94 -4.24
C VAL A 35 9.43 -12.27 -4.96
N ALA A 36 8.36 -13.06 -5.01
CA ALA A 36 8.34 -14.27 -5.83
C ALA A 36 8.23 -13.93 -7.33
N PRO A 37 8.83 -14.73 -8.25
CA PRO A 37 8.69 -14.55 -9.69
C PRO A 37 7.24 -14.51 -10.18
N ASP A 38 6.33 -15.23 -9.53
CA ASP A 38 4.90 -15.23 -9.85
C ASP A 38 4.22 -13.91 -9.52
N THR A 39 4.71 -13.16 -8.51
CA THR A 39 4.26 -11.80 -8.22
C THR A 39 4.59 -10.85 -9.38
N ILE A 40 5.78 -10.99 -9.99
CA ILE A 40 6.14 -10.20 -11.18
C ILE A 40 5.16 -10.48 -12.33
N ARG A 41 4.89 -11.77 -12.60
CA ARG A 41 3.93 -12.17 -13.64
C ARG A 41 2.50 -11.69 -13.33
N TYR A 42 2.13 -11.66 -12.08
CA TYR A 42 0.85 -11.08 -11.65
C TYR A 42 0.78 -9.58 -11.97
N TYR A 43 1.82 -8.80 -11.64
CA TYR A 43 1.86 -7.37 -11.93
C TYR A 43 1.87 -7.06 -13.44
N GLU A 44 2.50 -7.90 -14.26
CA GLU A 44 2.39 -7.81 -15.72
C GLU A 44 0.92 -7.97 -16.17
N ARG A 45 0.25 -9.03 -15.72
CA ARG A 45 -1.15 -9.29 -16.07
C ARG A 45 -2.11 -8.23 -15.55
N ALA A 46 -1.80 -7.64 -14.39
CA ALA A 46 -2.58 -6.56 -13.79
C ALA A 46 -2.29 -5.17 -14.39
N GLY A 47 -1.40 -5.08 -15.40
CA GLY A 47 -1.04 -3.82 -16.04
C GLY A 47 -0.20 -2.88 -15.18
N LEU A 48 0.27 -3.34 -14.01
CA LEU A 48 1.13 -2.58 -13.12
C LEU A 48 2.59 -2.53 -13.61
N LEU A 49 3.00 -3.54 -14.34
CA LEU A 49 4.32 -3.64 -14.96
C LEU A 49 4.14 -3.77 -16.47
N PRO A 50 4.81 -2.94 -17.30
CA PRO A 50 4.77 -3.08 -18.75
C PRO A 50 5.25 -4.45 -19.21
N ALA A 51 4.74 -4.91 -20.34
CA ALA A 51 5.21 -6.15 -20.94
C ALA A 51 6.72 -6.06 -21.21
N PRO A 52 7.54 -7.01 -20.71
CA PRO A 52 8.98 -6.95 -20.88
C PRO A 52 9.37 -7.21 -22.33
N ALA A 53 10.49 -6.62 -22.74
CA ALA A 53 11.16 -7.01 -23.98
C ALA A 53 11.51 -8.50 -23.94
N ARG A 54 11.71 -9.11 -25.11
CA ARG A 54 12.21 -10.47 -25.19
C ARG A 54 13.63 -10.47 -25.75
N THR A 55 14.48 -11.31 -25.16
CA THR A 55 15.81 -11.57 -25.72
C THR A 55 15.69 -12.31 -27.05
N SER A 56 16.78 -12.39 -27.82
CA SER A 56 16.88 -13.21 -29.02
C SER A 56 16.54 -14.69 -28.76
N SER A 57 16.75 -15.17 -27.54
CA SER A 57 16.40 -16.50 -27.06
C SER A 57 14.95 -16.63 -26.56
N GLY A 58 14.11 -15.58 -26.70
CA GLY A 58 12.69 -15.59 -26.31
C GLY A 58 12.42 -15.36 -24.82
N TYR A 59 13.43 -15.19 -23.97
CA TYR A 59 13.24 -14.94 -22.55
C TYR A 59 12.82 -13.50 -22.27
N ARG A 60 12.02 -13.29 -21.19
CA ARG A 60 11.67 -11.96 -20.67
C ARG A 60 12.92 -11.22 -20.20
N ALA A 61 13.04 -9.96 -20.61
CA ALA A 61 14.13 -9.07 -20.29
C ALA A 61 13.59 -7.76 -19.70
N TYR A 62 13.98 -7.45 -18.47
CA TYR A 62 13.53 -6.27 -17.75
C TYR A 62 14.70 -5.29 -17.59
N GLY A 63 14.45 -4.02 -17.86
CA GLY A 63 15.40 -2.96 -17.61
C GLY A 63 15.41 -2.49 -16.14
N PRO A 64 16.32 -1.58 -15.77
CA PRO A 64 16.41 -1.01 -14.42
C PRO A 64 15.11 -0.29 -14.00
N GLU A 65 14.39 0.30 -14.94
CA GLU A 65 13.10 0.96 -14.72
C GLU A 65 12.04 0.02 -14.11
N ALA A 66 12.12 -1.29 -14.39
CA ALA A 66 11.24 -2.28 -13.81
C ALA A 66 11.49 -2.44 -12.30
N VAL A 67 12.74 -2.35 -11.85
CA VAL A 67 13.11 -2.39 -10.43
C VAL A 67 12.50 -1.18 -9.70
N ASP A 68 12.66 0.02 -10.24
CA ASP A 68 12.15 1.25 -9.63
C ASP A 68 10.63 1.27 -9.58
N ARG A 69 9.98 0.79 -10.66
CA ARG A 69 8.52 0.65 -10.73
C ARG A 69 8.00 -0.32 -9.66
N LEU A 70 8.65 -1.47 -9.48
CA LEU A 70 8.28 -2.45 -8.47
C LEU A 70 8.50 -1.92 -7.05
N ARG A 71 9.58 -1.20 -6.79
CA ARG A 71 9.81 -0.55 -5.50
C ARG A 71 8.75 0.49 -5.18
N PHE A 72 8.31 1.27 -6.18
CA PHE A 72 7.21 2.20 -6.03
C PHE A 72 5.91 1.47 -5.67
N ILE A 73 5.57 0.38 -6.38
CA ILE A 73 4.39 -0.44 -6.10
C ILE A 73 4.42 -0.96 -4.66
N GLN A 74 5.55 -1.53 -4.22
CA GLN A 74 5.72 -2.03 -2.86
C GLN A 74 5.60 -0.92 -1.80
N GLY A 75 6.16 0.27 -2.07
CA GLY A 75 6.05 1.43 -1.20
C GLY A 75 4.59 1.85 -1.02
N ALA A 76 3.85 1.97 -2.11
CA ALA A 76 2.44 2.33 -2.10
C ALA A 76 1.56 1.27 -1.40
N GLN A 77 1.85 -0.01 -1.60
CA GLN A 77 1.16 -1.10 -0.89
C GLN A 77 1.41 -1.07 0.62
N ARG A 78 2.63 -0.73 1.07
CA ARG A 78 2.91 -0.56 2.51
C ARG A 78 2.08 0.57 3.15
N LEU A 79 1.73 1.59 2.37
CA LEU A 79 0.81 2.66 2.81
C LEU A 79 -0.67 2.22 2.75
N GLY A 80 -0.93 0.98 2.31
CA GLY A 80 -2.28 0.42 2.20
C GLY A 80 -3.06 0.92 0.98
N LEU A 81 -2.38 1.47 -0.05
CA LEU A 81 -3.03 1.82 -1.30
C LEU A 81 -3.46 0.57 -2.06
N ARG A 82 -4.60 0.64 -2.70
CA ARG A 82 -5.12 -0.47 -3.51
C ARG A 82 -4.38 -0.54 -4.85
N LEU A 83 -4.25 -1.73 -5.40
CA LEU A 83 -3.55 -1.93 -6.69
C LEU A 83 -4.14 -1.07 -7.83
N LYS A 84 -5.46 -0.85 -7.82
CA LYS A 84 -6.12 0.04 -8.79
C LYS A 84 -5.59 1.47 -8.67
N ASP A 85 -5.55 2.01 -7.46
CA ASP A 85 -5.07 3.37 -7.21
C ASP A 85 -3.59 3.53 -7.61
N ILE A 86 -2.79 2.47 -7.37
CA ILE A 86 -1.38 2.42 -7.78
C ILE A 86 -1.26 2.40 -9.31
N ALA A 87 -2.12 1.65 -10.02
CA ALA A 87 -2.14 1.62 -11.47
C ALA A 87 -2.47 2.99 -12.05
N ASP A 88 -3.44 3.70 -11.48
CA ASP A 88 -3.82 5.05 -11.91
C ASP A 88 -2.64 6.02 -11.74
N LEU A 89 -1.92 5.99 -10.61
CA LEU A 89 -0.72 6.80 -10.38
C LEU A 89 0.41 6.47 -11.36
N LEU A 90 0.61 5.19 -11.66
CA LEU A 90 1.62 4.73 -12.62
C LEU A 90 1.28 5.20 -14.04
N THR A 91 0.00 5.18 -14.42
CA THR A 91 -0.46 5.68 -15.73
C THR A 91 -0.15 7.17 -15.88
N ILE A 92 -0.44 8.00 -14.87
CA ILE A 92 -0.12 9.44 -14.88
C ILE A 92 1.40 9.63 -14.98
N ARG A 93 2.18 8.89 -14.21
CA ARG A 93 3.65 8.92 -14.29
C ARG A 93 4.17 8.58 -15.70
N ASP A 94 3.57 7.60 -16.35
CA ASP A 94 3.98 7.15 -17.68
C ASP A 94 3.66 8.18 -18.78
N THR A 95 2.70 9.11 -18.57
CA THR A 95 2.44 10.24 -19.46
C THR A 95 3.45 11.37 -19.32
N GLY A 96 4.30 11.34 -18.30
CA GLY A 96 5.26 12.41 -17.97
C GLY A 96 4.63 13.56 -17.18
N GLU A 97 3.36 13.45 -16.81
CA GLU A 97 2.69 14.41 -15.92
C GLU A 97 3.11 14.20 -14.47
N CYS A 98 3.06 15.28 -13.66
CA CYS A 98 3.32 15.15 -12.22
C CYS A 98 2.13 14.50 -11.51
N PRO A 99 2.30 13.33 -10.88
CA PRO A 99 1.22 12.68 -10.14
C PRO A 99 0.98 13.30 -8.76
N CYS A 100 1.51 14.51 -8.49
CA CYS A 100 1.53 15.09 -7.15
C CYS A 100 0.12 15.30 -6.59
N GLU A 101 -0.77 15.96 -7.34
CA GLU A 101 -2.15 16.21 -6.89
C GLU A 101 -2.99 14.93 -6.75
N PRO A 102 -3.04 14.02 -7.73
CA PRO A 102 -3.72 12.74 -7.58
C PRO A 102 -3.17 11.89 -6.42
N ALA A 103 -1.85 11.89 -6.21
CA ALA A 103 -1.23 11.17 -5.10
C ALA A 103 -1.62 11.78 -3.75
N GLU A 104 -1.64 13.10 -3.62
CA GLU A 104 -2.06 13.79 -2.41
C GLU A 104 -3.52 13.48 -2.05
N GLN A 105 -4.43 13.56 -3.02
CA GLN A 105 -5.84 13.23 -2.83
C GLN A 105 -6.02 11.76 -2.39
N LEU A 106 -5.28 10.84 -2.99
CA LEU A 106 -5.30 9.43 -2.65
C LEU A 106 -4.84 9.20 -1.21
N LEU A 107 -3.73 9.83 -0.81
CA LEU A 107 -3.18 9.72 0.54
C LEU A 107 -4.13 10.35 1.58
N LYS A 108 -4.74 11.49 1.29
CA LYS A 108 -5.75 12.12 2.17
C LYS A 108 -6.95 11.20 2.37
N ARG A 109 -7.45 10.59 1.30
CA ARG A 109 -8.55 9.60 1.39
C ARG A 109 -8.15 8.41 2.26
N ARG A 110 -6.93 7.87 2.06
CA ARG A 110 -6.42 6.75 2.85
C ARG A 110 -6.26 7.10 4.32
N LEU A 111 -5.79 8.30 4.62
CA LEU A 111 -5.67 8.80 5.99
C LEU A 111 -7.05 8.86 6.67
N ALA A 112 -8.05 9.42 6.01
CA ALA A 112 -9.41 9.47 6.54
C ALA A 112 -10.01 8.07 6.79
N GLU A 113 -9.74 7.08 5.92
CA GLU A 113 -10.13 5.68 6.14
C GLU A 113 -9.47 5.10 7.41
N LEU A 114 -8.19 5.39 7.63
CA LEU A 114 -7.46 4.95 8.82
C LEU A 114 -8.00 5.60 10.09
N ASP A 115 -8.27 6.89 10.07
CA ASP A 115 -8.83 7.62 11.22
C ASP A 115 -10.22 7.05 11.61
N ALA A 116 -11.04 6.75 10.63
CA ALA A 116 -12.34 6.12 10.85
C ALA A 116 -12.21 4.72 11.47
N GLU A 117 -11.26 3.90 10.99
CA GLU A 117 -11.01 2.57 11.53
C GLU A 117 -10.44 2.64 12.96
N MET A 118 -9.54 3.58 13.23
CA MET A 118 -9.02 3.82 14.59
C MET A 118 -10.14 4.20 15.55
N ALA A 119 -11.06 5.08 15.13
CA ALA A 119 -12.22 5.46 15.96
C ALA A 119 -13.12 4.25 16.24
N ARG A 120 -13.38 3.41 15.24
CA ARG A 120 -14.15 2.16 15.37
C ARG A 120 -13.50 1.21 16.37
N LEU A 121 -12.19 0.97 16.24
CA LEU A 121 -11.43 0.10 17.13
C LEU A 121 -11.39 0.64 18.56
N ALA A 122 -11.27 1.97 18.72
CA ALA A 122 -11.31 2.60 20.03
C ALA A 122 -12.70 2.45 20.70
N ALA A 123 -13.79 2.51 19.94
CA ALA A 123 -15.14 2.23 20.44
C ALA A 123 -15.27 0.77 20.91
N LEU A 124 -14.87 -0.18 20.07
CA LEU A 124 -14.91 -1.61 20.39
C LEU A 124 -14.07 -1.92 21.64
N ARG A 125 -12.90 -1.31 21.77
CA ARG A 125 -12.06 -1.45 22.98
C ARG A 125 -12.80 -0.98 24.25
N ARG A 126 -13.49 0.17 24.17
CA ARG A 126 -14.28 0.67 25.32
C ARG A 126 -15.40 -0.31 25.69
N GLU A 127 -16.10 -0.85 24.71
CA GLU A 127 -17.15 -1.85 24.94
C GLU A 127 -16.56 -3.10 25.64
N MET A 128 -15.42 -3.61 25.17
CA MET A 128 -14.74 -4.75 25.79
C MET A 128 -14.34 -4.46 27.24
N VAL A 129 -13.79 -3.27 27.52
CA VAL A 129 -13.45 -2.86 28.90
C VAL A 129 -14.70 -2.84 29.77
N THR A 130 -15.80 -2.25 29.32
CA THR A 130 -17.08 -2.22 30.02
C THR A 130 -17.58 -3.66 30.30
N MET A 131 -17.45 -4.56 29.34
CA MET A 131 -17.83 -5.96 29.53
C MET A 131 -16.94 -6.65 30.58
N ILE A 132 -15.63 -6.42 30.54
CA ILE A 132 -14.68 -6.99 31.52
C ILE A 132 -15.02 -6.49 32.93
N ASP A 133 -15.23 -5.18 33.10
CA ASP A 133 -15.59 -4.58 34.39
C ASP A 133 -16.97 -5.10 34.87
N ALA A 134 -17.76 -5.52 33.93
CA ALA A 134 -19.08 -6.09 34.16
C ALA A 134 -19.05 -7.59 34.53
N LEU A 135 -17.93 -8.28 34.32
CA LEU A 135 -17.83 -9.70 34.71
C LEU A 135 -17.80 -9.84 36.24
N PRO A 136 -18.55 -10.79 36.81
CA PRO A 136 -18.51 -11.04 38.24
C PRO A 136 -17.10 -11.55 38.63
N SER A 137 -16.34 -10.74 39.37
CA SER A 137 -15.09 -11.19 39.97
C SER A 137 -15.39 -12.10 41.17
N ALA A 138 -14.97 -13.33 41.15
CA ALA A 138 -14.90 -14.29 42.27
C ALA A 138 -16.17 -15.03 42.73
N ALA A 139 -17.36 -14.79 42.21
CA ALA A 139 -18.58 -15.49 42.66
C ALA A 139 -19.35 -16.19 41.53
N CYS A 140 -18.68 -16.54 40.44
CA CYS A 140 -19.33 -17.30 39.39
C CYS A 140 -19.53 -18.74 39.89
N PRO A 141 -20.77 -19.27 39.94
CA PRO A 141 -20.96 -20.70 40.22
C PRO A 141 -20.27 -21.55 39.15
N PRO A 142 -19.86 -22.79 39.47
CA PRO A 142 -19.18 -23.61 38.45
C PRO A 142 -20.04 -23.75 37.21
N PRO A 143 -19.45 -23.51 36.02
CA PRO A 143 -20.23 -23.46 34.77
C PRO A 143 -20.85 -24.81 34.48
N THR A 144 -22.14 -24.81 34.18
CA THR A 144 -22.81 -25.99 33.65
C THR A 144 -22.53 -26.10 32.15
N PRO A 145 -22.14 -27.24 31.58
CA PRO A 145 -21.89 -27.39 30.15
C PRO A 145 -23.08 -26.86 29.31
N GLY A 146 -22.79 -25.97 28.37
CA GLY A 146 -23.79 -25.39 27.49
C GLY A 146 -24.49 -24.12 27.98
N THR A 147 -24.16 -23.59 29.15
CA THR A 147 -24.72 -22.34 29.69
C THR A 147 -23.64 -21.27 29.81
N TRP A 148 -23.94 -20.09 29.30
CA TRP A 148 -23.15 -18.89 29.57
C TRP A 148 -23.59 -18.28 30.89
N CYS A 149 -22.64 -17.71 31.67
CA CYS A 149 -22.99 -16.90 32.82
C CYS A 149 -23.87 -15.73 32.37
N PRO A 150 -25.13 -15.62 32.81
CA PRO A 150 -25.96 -14.50 32.43
C PRO A 150 -25.39 -13.19 33.01
N PRO A 151 -25.38 -12.09 32.24
CA PRO A 151 -24.87 -10.78 32.71
C PRO A 151 -25.67 -10.20 33.87
N ASP A 152 -26.86 -10.74 34.17
CA ASP A 152 -27.82 -10.15 35.11
C ASP A 152 -27.70 -10.64 36.57
N ASN A 153 -26.74 -11.53 36.84
CA ASN A 153 -26.61 -12.08 38.20
C ASN A 153 -25.93 -11.09 39.18
N ARG A 154 -25.91 -9.78 38.85
CA ARG A 154 -25.30 -8.73 39.68
C ARG A 154 -26.23 -8.04 40.68
N LYS A 155 -27.52 -8.34 40.66
CA LYS A 155 -28.49 -7.74 41.57
C LYS A 155 -29.43 -8.76 42.18
N GLY A 156 -28.90 -9.65 43.01
CA GLY A 156 -29.64 -10.28 44.07
C GLY A 156 -29.31 -9.52 45.36
N GLY A 157 -29.60 -8.23 45.42
CA GLY A 157 -29.40 -7.41 46.60
C GLY A 157 -30.40 -6.30 46.63
N ASP A 158 -31.38 -6.48 47.54
CA ASP A 158 -32.32 -5.48 48.07
C ASP A 158 -33.52 -5.07 47.18
N LEU A 159 -34.58 -5.80 47.40
CA LEU A 159 -35.92 -5.24 47.49
C LEU A 159 -36.56 -5.81 48.77
N SER A 160 -36.35 -5.17 49.90
CA SER A 160 -37.22 -5.18 51.04
C SER A 160 -37.85 -3.82 51.14
#